data_423a38234ca4e9fbc60359090546a8a0
#
_entry.id   423a38234ca4e9fbc60359090546a8a0
#
_cell.length_a   1.000
_cell.length_b   1.000
_cell.length_c   1.000
_cell.angle_alpha   90.00
_cell.angle_beta   90.00
_cell.angle_gamma   90.00
#
_symmetry.space_group_name_H-M   'P 1'
#
loop_
_entity.id
_entity.type
_entity.pdbx_description
1 polymer ?
#
loop_
_entity_poly.entity_id
_entity_poly.type
_entity_poly.pdbx_seq_one_letter_code
_entity_poly.pdbx_strand_id
1 'polypeptide(L)'
;MPFDWAPHLAADGVEPAWLAREYGYSGRARYTWLAPYPGASRKVQVWWVAWPVKGVTWLPHNLRHALITAVARRVLRASPDVWDNLVAWEARRTPRGRRWARDNRDYIRWVRERGGARPDAEWWPPDSRNPWAVEVDTGRWDPSVLARRAHAWLGLYDGQVWVVLSPHRASVLGGRLLEVGVARRPVRLLVLRDWWEGLDYEEVW
;
A
#
# COMPACT_ATOMS: atom_id res chain seq x y z
N MET A 1 -17.26 5.01 22.17
CA MET A 1 -17.13 6.17 21.27
C MET A 1 -17.42 5.67 19.87
N PRO A 2 -18.21 6.36 19.05
CA PRO A 2 -18.33 5.98 17.65
C PRO A 2 -16.94 6.05 17.02
N PHE A 3 -16.51 4.98 16.36
CA PHE A 3 -15.29 4.99 15.57
C PHE A 3 -15.42 6.06 14.49
N ASP A 4 -14.44 6.96 14.41
CA ASP A 4 -14.43 8.00 13.38
C ASP A 4 -13.73 7.45 12.14
N TRP A 5 -14.52 7.05 11.15
CA TRP A 5 -14.04 6.52 9.87
C TRP A 5 -13.30 7.57 9.01
N ALA A 6 -13.60 8.85 9.22
CA ALA A 6 -13.14 9.92 8.33
C ALA A 6 -11.61 10.06 8.28
N PRO A 7 -10.85 10.07 9.38
CA PRO A 7 -9.40 10.09 9.34
C PRO A 7 -8.80 8.87 8.61
N HIS A 8 -9.37 7.69 8.82
CA HIS A 8 -8.90 6.46 8.19
C HIS A 8 -9.06 6.51 6.67
N LEU A 9 -10.27 6.80 6.19
CA LEU A 9 -10.54 6.92 4.77
C LEU A 9 -9.80 8.10 4.12
N ALA A 10 -9.54 9.18 4.85
CA ALA A 10 -8.75 10.30 4.36
C ALA A 10 -7.28 9.91 4.16
N ALA A 11 -6.70 9.14 5.07
CA ALA A 11 -5.32 8.66 5.00
C ALA A 11 -5.11 7.69 3.82
N ASP A 12 -6.05 6.76 3.61
CA ASP A 12 -5.96 5.77 2.52
C ASP A 12 -6.53 6.28 1.19
N GLY A 13 -7.39 7.28 1.22
CA GLY A 13 -8.07 7.82 0.03
C GLY A 13 -9.14 6.88 -0.55
N VAL A 14 -8.99 5.57 -0.39
CA VAL A 14 -9.94 4.52 -0.77
C VAL A 14 -9.71 3.29 0.09
N GLU A 15 -10.81 2.65 0.50
CA GLU A 15 -10.77 1.43 1.33
C GLU A 15 -11.75 0.38 0.82
N PRO A 16 -11.50 -0.92 1.03
CA PRO A 16 -12.55 -1.92 0.92
C PRO A 16 -13.73 -1.57 1.82
N ALA A 17 -14.95 -1.80 1.35
CA ALA A 17 -16.13 -1.40 2.11
C ALA A 17 -16.26 -2.10 3.47
N TRP A 18 -15.77 -3.34 3.58
CA TRP A 18 -15.72 -4.06 4.85
C TRP A 18 -14.83 -3.34 5.86
N LEU A 19 -13.65 -2.86 5.43
CA LEU A 19 -12.70 -2.13 6.28
C LEU A 19 -13.28 -0.77 6.73
N ALA A 20 -13.85 -0.01 5.81
CA ALA A 20 -14.50 1.26 6.14
C ALA A 20 -15.63 1.07 7.17
N ARG A 21 -16.38 -0.05 7.08
CA ARG A 21 -17.43 -0.39 8.04
C ARG A 21 -16.89 -0.74 9.43
N GLU A 22 -15.73 -1.38 9.52
CA GLU A 22 -15.06 -1.60 10.82
C GLU A 22 -14.79 -0.28 11.53
N TYR A 23 -14.53 0.79 10.79
CA TYR A 23 -14.35 2.14 11.32
C TYR A 23 -15.65 2.94 11.48
N GLY A 24 -16.80 2.31 11.26
CA GLY A 24 -18.11 2.93 11.50
C GLY A 24 -18.73 3.63 10.28
N TYR A 25 -18.17 3.45 9.08
CA TYR A 25 -18.76 4.01 7.87
C TYR A 25 -20.10 3.33 7.52
N SER A 26 -21.18 4.11 7.39
CA SER A 26 -22.53 3.65 7.06
C SER A 26 -23.04 4.11 5.69
N GLY A 27 -22.20 4.83 4.93
CA GLY A 27 -22.59 5.36 3.63
C GLY A 27 -22.62 4.32 2.50
N ARG A 28 -22.89 4.80 1.30
CA ARG A 28 -22.94 3.96 0.10
C ARG A 28 -21.54 3.53 -0.33
N ALA A 29 -21.37 2.23 -0.58
CA ALA A 29 -20.20 1.68 -1.25
C ALA A 29 -20.46 1.56 -2.77
N ARG A 30 -19.39 1.60 -3.54
CA ARG A 30 -19.35 1.26 -4.97
C ARG A 30 -18.82 -0.16 -5.12
N TYR A 31 -18.99 -0.75 -6.29
CA TYR A 31 -18.33 -2.02 -6.59
C TYR A 31 -17.64 -2.00 -7.94
N THR A 32 -16.64 -2.85 -8.07
CA THR A 32 -15.89 -3.06 -9.32
C THR A 32 -15.45 -4.52 -9.39
N TRP A 33 -15.42 -5.09 -10.58
CA TRP A 33 -14.88 -6.42 -10.81
C TRP A 33 -13.36 -6.34 -10.99
N LEU A 34 -12.60 -6.89 -10.05
CA LEU A 34 -11.14 -6.89 -10.08
C LEU A 34 -10.61 -8.32 -10.08
N ALA A 35 -9.47 -8.53 -10.75
CA ALA A 35 -8.69 -9.73 -10.54
C ALA A 35 -8.11 -9.67 -9.12
N PRO A 36 -8.32 -10.66 -8.25
CA PRO A 36 -7.83 -10.63 -6.86
C PRO A 36 -6.30 -10.63 -6.80
N TYR A 37 -5.66 -11.27 -7.75
CA TYR A 37 -4.21 -11.27 -7.97
C TYR A 37 -3.92 -11.36 -9.49
N PRO A 38 -2.69 -11.03 -9.95
CA PRO A 38 -2.32 -11.17 -11.37
C PRO A 38 -2.43 -12.63 -11.81
N GLY A 39 -3.02 -12.82 -12.99
CA GLY A 39 -3.22 -14.19 -13.55
C GLY A 39 -4.43 -14.94 -13.00
N ALA A 40 -5.20 -14.33 -12.09
CA ALA A 40 -6.44 -14.94 -11.64
C ALA A 40 -7.40 -15.17 -12.81
N SER A 41 -7.90 -16.40 -12.94
CA SER A 41 -8.84 -16.80 -14.01
C SER A 41 -10.23 -16.17 -13.83
N ARG A 42 -10.56 -15.72 -12.63
CA ARG A 42 -11.84 -15.10 -12.29
C ARG A 42 -11.63 -13.75 -11.67
N LYS A 43 -12.56 -12.82 -11.96
CA LYS A 43 -12.67 -11.56 -11.26
C LYS A 43 -13.58 -11.74 -10.05
N VAL A 44 -13.29 -11.03 -8.98
CA VAL A 44 -14.13 -10.93 -7.79
C VAL A 44 -14.81 -9.57 -7.75
N GLN A 45 -16.00 -9.53 -7.16
CA GLN A 45 -16.69 -8.27 -6.92
C GLN A 45 -16.13 -7.63 -5.66
N VAL A 46 -15.45 -6.51 -5.83
CA VAL A 46 -14.87 -5.75 -4.72
C VAL A 46 -15.75 -4.54 -4.44
N TRP A 47 -16.29 -4.47 -3.23
CA TRP A 47 -16.99 -3.30 -2.73
C TRP A 47 -15.99 -2.35 -2.06
N TRP A 48 -16.12 -1.05 -2.36
CA TRP A 48 -15.17 -0.05 -1.90
C TRP A 48 -15.81 1.31 -1.65
N VAL A 49 -15.16 2.11 -0.82
CA VAL A 49 -15.51 3.48 -0.47
C VAL A 49 -14.31 4.36 -0.79
N ALA A 50 -14.54 5.55 -1.32
CA ALA A 50 -13.48 6.52 -1.56
C ALA A 50 -13.75 7.82 -0.79
N TRP A 51 -12.70 8.43 -0.31
CA TRP A 51 -12.76 9.79 0.22
C TRP A 51 -13.24 10.74 -0.88
N PRO A 52 -14.21 11.60 -0.60
CA PRO A 52 -14.86 12.43 -1.63
C PRO A 52 -13.91 13.53 -2.11
N VAL A 53 -13.13 13.25 -3.14
CA VAL A 53 -12.32 14.23 -3.85
C VAL A 53 -12.89 14.44 -5.24
N LYS A 54 -13.36 15.65 -5.56
CA LYS A 54 -13.86 15.99 -6.90
C LYS A 54 -12.79 15.71 -7.98
N GLY A 55 -13.17 14.99 -9.02
CA GLY A 55 -12.33 14.77 -10.20
C GLY A 55 -11.30 13.65 -10.08
N VAL A 56 -11.37 12.80 -9.05
CA VAL A 56 -10.59 11.56 -8.96
C VAL A 56 -11.35 10.43 -9.62
N THR A 57 -10.76 9.84 -10.65
CA THR A 57 -11.22 8.58 -11.25
C THR A 57 -10.24 7.48 -10.89
N TRP A 58 -10.74 6.44 -10.25
CA TRP A 58 -9.94 5.26 -9.91
C TRP A 58 -9.90 4.30 -11.10
N LEU A 59 -8.75 4.19 -11.75
CA LEU A 59 -8.52 3.15 -12.74
C LEU A 59 -8.39 1.78 -12.04
N PRO A 60 -8.88 0.67 -12.65
CA PRO A 60 -8.92 -0.64 -11.99
C PRO A 60 -7.59 -1.11 -11.38
N HIS A 61 -6.47 -0.87 -12.06
CA HIS A 61 -5.15 -1.26 -11.58
C HIS A 61 -4.69 -0.43 -10.39
N ASN A 62 -4.93 0.89 -10.41
CA ASN A 62 -4.60 1.79 -9.29
C ASN A 62 -5.54 1.53 -8.11
N LEU A 63 -6.82 1.29 -8.38
CA LEU A 63 -7.81 0.97 -7.36
C LEU A 63 -7.41 -0.28 -6.58
N ARG A 64 -7.09 -1.38 -7.27
CA ARG A 64 -6.67 -2.62 -6.60
C ARG A 64 -5.47 -2.38 -5.69
N HIS A 65 -4.46 -1.70 -6.21
CA HIS A 65 -3.23 -1.42 -5.47
C HIS A 65 -3.53 -0.60 -4.21
N ALA A 66 -4.26 0.50 -4.34
CA ALA A 66 -4.63 1.36 -3.22
C ALA A 66 -5.49 0.64 -2.17
N LEU A 67 -6.42 -0.23 -2.59
CA LEU A 67 -7.23 -1.02 -1.66
C LEU A 67 -6.38 -1.99 -0.85
N ILE A 68 -5.42 -2.68 -1.49
CA ILE A 68 -4.50 -3.59 -0.79
C ILE A 68 -3.59 -2.80 0.17
N THR A 69 -3.13 -1.62 -0.22
CA THR A 69 -2.32 -0.75 0.65
C THR A 69 -3.10 -0.31 1.90
N ALA A 70 -4.41 -0.03 1.77
CA ALA A 70 -5.27 0.25 2.92
C ALA A 70 -5.44 -0.96 3.85
N VAL A 71 -5.58 -2.17 3.29
CA VAL A 71 -5.60 -3.41 4.08
C VAL A 71 -4.27 -3.63 4.80
N ALA A 72 -3.13 -3.36 4.13
CA ALA A 72 -1.81 -3.45 4.75
C ALA A 72 -1.70 -2.52 5.98
N ARG A 73 -2.20 -1.28 5.89
CA ARG A 73 -2.25 -0.37 7.04
C ARG A 73 -3.02 -0.98 8.22
N ARG A 74 -4.14 -1.63 7.93
CA ARG A 74 -4.96 -2.30 8.96
C ARG A 74 -4.22 -3.47 9.62
N VAL A 75 -3.53 -4.30 8.84
CA VAL A 75 -2.66 -5.39 9.35
C VAL A 75 -1.58 -4.85 10.28
N LEU A 76 -0.94 -3.77 9.87
CA LEU A 76 0.13 -3.12 10.64
C LEU A 76 -0.39 -2.35 11.87
N ARG A 77 -1.70 -2.22 12.02
CA ARG A 77 -2.36 -1.40 13.05
C ARG A 77 -1.86 0.05 13.05
N ALA A 78 -1.45 0.54 11.88
CA ALA A 78 -0.96 1.90 11.74
C ALA A 78 -2.13 2.89 11.84
N SER A 79 -2.00 3.87 12.74
CA SER A 79 -2.97 4.96 12.83
C SER A 79 -2.83 5.92 11.65
N PRO A 80 -3.88 6.68 11.30
CA PRO A 80 -3.85 7.58 10.15
C PRO A 80 -2.75 8.65 10.17
N ASP A 81 -2.35 9.10 11.33
CA ASP A 81 -1.36 10.15 11.56
C ASP A 81 0.09 9.70 11.36
N VAL A 82 0.34 8.38 11.35
CA VAL A 82 1.66 7.77 11.12
C VAL A 82 1.74 7.01 9.80
N TRP A 83 0.85 7.32 8.86
CA TRP A 83 0.71 6.62 7.59
C TRP A 83 0.54 7.56 6.40
N ASP A 84 1.42 7.43 5.42
CA ASP A 84 1.34 8.14 4.14
C ASP A 84 1.11 7.14 2.99
N ASN A 85 -0.12 7.11 2.47
CA ASN A 85 -0.47 6.29 1.31
C ASN A 85 -0.11 7.00 0.00
N LEU A 86 1.05 6.68 -0.54
CA LEU A 86 1.60 7.34 -1.73
C LEU A 86 0.88 6.92 -3.01
N VAL A 87 0.35 5.68 -3.08
CA VAL A 87 -0.48 5.22 -4.21
C VAL A 87 -1.76 6.05 -4.33
N ALA A 88 -2.40 6.35 -3.21
CA ALA A 88 -3.58 7.20 -3.19
C ALA A 88 -3.27 8.62 -3.67
N TRP A 89 -2.09 9.14 -3.36
CA TRP A 89 -1.64 10.43 -3.85
C TRP A 89 -1.35 10.42 -5.35
N GLU A 90 -0.77 9.36 -5.90
CA GLU A 90 -0.54 9.24 -7.35
C GLU A 90 -1.83 9.12 -8.16
N ALA A 91 -2.82 8.38 -7.66
CA ALA A 91 -4.13 8.27 -8.29
C ALA A 91 -4.85 9.63 -8.38
N ARG A 92 -4.50 10.56 -7.50
CA ARG A 92 -4.97 11.95 -7.54
C ARG A 92 -4.26 12.82 -8.60
N ARG A 93 -3.80 12.28 -9.71
CA ARG A 93 -3.23 13.02 -10.87
C ARG A 93 -4.28 13.92 -11.58
N THR A 94 -5.02 14.66 -10.79
CA THR A 94 -5.88 15.77 -11.18
C THR A 94 -5.04 17.05 -11.27
N PRO A 95 -5.58 18.17 -11.76
CA PRO A 95 -4.94 19.49 -11.62
C PRO A 95 -4.48 19.80 -10.18
N ARG A 96 -5.18 19.25 -9.16
CA ARG A 96 -4.81 19.35 -7.75
C ARG A 96 -3.63 18.45 -7.38
N GLY A 97 -3.53 17.24 -7.94
CA GLY A 97 -2.36 16.36 -7.76
C GLY A 97 -1.10 16.94 -8.39
N ARG A 98 -1.22 17.66 -9.51
CA ARG A 98 -0.11 18.43 -10.10
C ARG A 98 0.31 19.61 -9.21
N ARG A 99 -0.61 20.18 -8.47
CA ARG A 99 -0.31 21.22 -7.47
C ARG A 99 0.42 20.60 -6.28
N TRP A 100 -0.06 19.49 -5.76
CA TRP A 100 0.63 18.74 -4.70
C TRP A 100 2.06 18.37 -5.13
N ALA A 101 2.25 17.84 -6.33
CA ALA A 101 3.58 17.50 -6.86
C ALA A 101 4.51 18.72 -6.97
N ARG A 102 3.99 19.93 -7.20
CA ARG A 102 4.76 21.17 -7.14
C ARG A 102 5.12 21.56 -5.72
N ASP A 103 4.16 21.43 -4.81
CA ASP A 103 4.32 21.82 -3.43
C ASP A 103 5.24 20.85 -2.67
N ASN A 104 5.41 19.63 -3.20
CA ASN A 104 6.29 18.58 -2.66
C ASN A 104 7.51 18.28 -3.56
N ARG A 105 8.00 19.28 -4.30
CA ARG A 105 9.16 19.12 -5.19
C ARG A 105 10.40 18.59 -4.47
N ASP A 106 10.62 19.01 -3.24
CA ASP A 106 11.78 18.63 -2.47
C ASP A 106 11.70 17.16 -2.05
N TYR A 107 10.52 16.69 -1.66
CA TYR A 107 10.25 15.27 -1.42
C TYR A 107 10.45 14.43 -2.70
N ILE A 108 9.90 14.87 -3.84
CA ILE A 108 10.07 14.17 -5.11
C ILE A 108 11.55 14.16 -5.54
N ARG A 109 12.27 15.25 -5.31
CA ARG A 109 13.71 15.34 -5.55
C ARG A 109 14.46 14.37 -4.63
N TRP A 110 14.17 14.40 -3.34
CA TRP A 110 14.74 13.52 -2.34
C TRP A 110 14.58 12.03 -2.70
N VAL A 111 13.39 11.62 -3.16
CA VAL A 111 13.13 10.25 -3.65
C VAL A 111 13.98 9.92 -4.88
N ARG A 112 14.08 10.85 -5.84
CA ARG A 112 14.87 10.65 -7.08
C ARG A 112 16.35 10.53 -6.82
N GLU A 113 16.89 11.37 -5.96
CA GLU A 113 18.32 11.37 -5.59
C GLU A 113 18.77 10.08 -4.90
N ARG A 114 17.82 9.33 -4.37
CA ARG A 114 18.06 8.11 -3.59
C ARG A 114 17.62 6.80 -4.28
N GLY A 115 17.61 6.78 -5.59
CA GLY A 115 17.35 5.56 -6.36
C GLY A 115 16.00 5.49 -7.05
N GLY A 116 15.21 6.55 -6.96
CA GLY A 116 14.07 6.79 -7.86
C GLY A 116 12.79 6.00 -7.61
N ALA A 117 12.78 5.04 -6.69
CA ALA A 117 11.62 4.21 -6.43
C ALA A 117 10.97 4.58 -5.09
N ARG A 118 9.79 5.22 -5.15
CA ARG A 118 8.96 5.40 -3.96
C ARG A 118 8.30 4.08 -3.58
N PRO A 119 8.13 3.78 -2.27
CA PRO A 119 7.22 2.73 -1.82
C PRO A 119 5.76 3.12 -2.10
N ASP A 120 4.87 2.18 -1.91
CA ASP A 120 3.43 2.42 -2.04
C ASP A 120 2.87 3.21 -0.86
N ALA A 121 3.45 3.02 0.32
CA ALA A 121 3.18 3.83 1.49
C ALA A 121 4.43 3.96 2.38
N GLU A 122 4.40 4.97 3.23
CA GLU A 122 5.34 5.14 4.33
C GLU A 122 4.61 4.98 5.66
N TRP A 123 5.21 4.20 6.55
CA TRP A 123 4.71 3.98 7.90
C TRP A 123 5.74 4.44 8.92
N TRP A 124 5.31 5.22 9.89
CA TRP A 124 6.11 5.72 11.00
C TRP A 124 5.78 4.95 12.28
N PRO A 125 6.39 3.77 12.53
CA PRO A 125 6.18 3.06 13.77
C PRO A 125 6.67 3.89 14.97
N PRO A 126 6.09 3.70 16.16
CA PRO A 126 6.67 4.23 17.39
C PRO A 126 8.14 3.84 17.48
N ASP A 127 8.99 4.74 17.97
CA ASP A 127 10.42 4.54 18.20
C ASP A 127 11.31 4.46 16.93
N SER A 128 10.75 4.59 15.73
CA SER A 128 11.53 4.70 14.50
C SER A 128 12.01 6.12 14.25
N ARG A 129 13.28 6.27 13.80
CA ARG A 129 13.84 7.58 13.41
C ARG A 129 13.44 7.99 11.99
N ASN A 130 13.35 6.99 11.11
CA ASN A 130 12.91 7.14 9.75
C ASN A 130 11.68 6.25 9.51
N PRO A 131 10.85 6.54 8.49
CA PRO A 131 9.72 5.68 8.20
C PRO A 131 10.15 4.28 7.75
N TRP A 132 9.22 3.36 7.75
CA TRP A 132 9.32 2.08 7.08
C TRP A 132 8.71 2.18 5.70
N ALA A 133 9.39 1.61 4.69
CA ALA A 133 8.84 1.49 3.35
C ALA A 133 7.80 0.36 3.32
N VAL A 134 6.61 0.63 2.79
CA VAL A 134 5.58 -0.39 2.57
C VAL A 134 5.35 -0.55 1.08
N GLU A 135 5.58 -1.75 0.56
CA GLU A 135 5.41 -2.07 -0.87
C GLU A 135 4.41 -3.20 -1.05
N VAL A 136 3.48 -2.99 -1.96
CA VAL A 136 2.48 -3.98 -2.34
C VAL A 136 2.85 -4.58 -3.68
N ASP A 137 3.38 -5.79 -3.65
CA ASP A 137 3.68 -6.52 -4.88
C ASP A 137 2.44 -7.28 -5.38
N THR A 138 1.80 -6.71 -6.36
CA THR A 138 0.69 -7.36 -7.06
C THR A 138 1.13 -8.43 -8.07
N GLY A 139 2.41 -8.80 -8.10
CA GLY A 139 2.94 -9.85 -8.96
C GLY A 139 3.24 -9.42 -10.40
N ARG A 140 3.21 -8.12 -10.70
CA ARG A 140 3.48 -7.60 -12.06
C ARG A 140 4.97 -7.40 -12.34
N TRP A 141 5.77 -7.20 -11.32
CA TRP A 141 7.20 -6.93 -11.42
C TRP A 141 8.02 -8.19 -11.27
N ASP A 142 9.15 -8.23 -11.96
CA ASP A 142 10.15 -9.26 -11.73
C ASP A 142 10.68 -9.14 -10.28
N PRO A 143 10.77 -10.25 -9.52
CA PRO A 143 11.26 -10.22 -8.14
C PRO A 143 12.65 -9.60 -7.99
N SER A 144 13.53 -9.75 -9.00
CA SER A 144 14.85 -9.14 -8.99
C SER A 144 14.81 -7.61 -9.11
N VAL A 145 13.79 -7.07 -9.80
CA VAL A 145 13.57 -5.61 -9.84
C VAL A 145 13.17 -5.11 -8.47
N LEU A 146 12.24 -5.81 -7.80
CA LEU A 146 11.79 -5.46 -6.46
C LEU A 146 12.94 -5.56 -5.45
N ALA A 147 13.76 -6.61 -5.53
CA ALA A 147 14.92 -6.77 -4.66
C ALA A 147 15.94 -5.63 -4.81
N ARG A 148 16.20 -5.16 -6.04
CA ARG A 148 17.06 -3.97 -6.25
C ARG A 148 16.47 -2.71 -5.64
N ARG A 149 15.14 -2.51 -5.73
CA ARG A 149 14.46 -1.39 -5.06
C ARG A 149 14.60 -1.50 -3.54
N ALA A 150 14.36 -2.69 -3.00
CA ALA A 150 14.52 -2.96 -1.58
C ALA A 150 15.94 -2.67 -1.08
N HIS A 151 16.96 -3.05 -1.85
CA HIS A 151 18.34 -2.76 -1.54
C HIS A 151 18.64 -1.23 -1.51
N ALA A 152 18.10 -0.49 -2.49
CA ALA A 152 18.24 0.97 -2.53
C ALA A 152 17.60 1.68 -1.31
N TRP A 153 16.64 1.05 -0.65
CA TRP A 153 15.96 1.59 0.53
C TRP A 153 16.71 1.37 1.85
N LEU A 154 17.73 0.51 1.89
CA LEU A 154 18.47 0.17 3.13
C LEU A 154 19.08 1.38 3.85
N GLY A 155 19.41 2.45 3.12
CA GLY A 155 19.95 3.68 3.68
C GLY A 155 18.90 4.77 3.96
N LEU A 156 17.62 4.51 3.66
CA LEU A 156 16.55 5.53 3.66
C LEU A 156 15.48 5.25 4.70
N TYR A 157 15.20 3.97 4.93
CA TYR A 157 14.12 3.48 5.77
C TYR A 157 14.67 2.64 6.92
N ASP A 158 14.06 2.74 8.07
CA ASP A 158 14.46 1.94 9.25
C ASP A 158 14.01 0.48 9.12
N GLY A 159 13.00 0.21 8.31
CA GLY A 159 12.51 -1.11 7.99
C GLY A 159 11.71 -1.16 6.70
N GLN A 160 11.28 -2.35 6.31
CA GLN A 160 10.50 -2.59 5.11
C GLN A 160 9.36 -3.56 5.38
N VAL A 161 8.20 -3.29 4.81
CA VAL A 161 7.05 -4.20 4.78
C VAL A 161 6.75 -4.53 3.33
N TRP A 162 6.75 -5.81 3.03
CA TRP A 162 6.40 -6.33 1.71
C TRP A 162 5.08 -7.08 1.79
N VAL A 163 4.13 -6.68 0.97
CA VAL A 163 2.80 -7.29 0.92
C VAL A 163 2.65 -8.01 -0.41
N VAL A 164 2.37 -9.30 -0.36
CA VAL A 164 2.16 -10.16 -1.53
C VAL A 164 0.80 -10.86 -1.46
N LEU A 165 0.33 -11.38 -2.58
CA LEU A 165 -1.01 -11.97 -2.70
C LEU A 165 -0.99 -13.50 -2.83
N SER A 166 0.16 -14.15 -2.63
CA SER A 166 0.25 -15.61 -2.59
C SER A 166 1.49 -16.08 -1.84
N PRO A 167 1.44 -17.27 -1.19
CA PRO A 167 2.59 -17.87 -0.52
C PRO A 167 3.75 -18.15 -1.50
N HIS A 168 3.45 -18.59 -2.72
CA HIS A 168 4.47 -18.79 -3.74
C HIS A 168 5.24 -17.50 -4.04
N ARG A 169 4.52 -16.39 -4.20
CA ARG A 169 5.15 -15.07 -4.42
C ARG A 169 5.99 -14.63 -3.23
N ALA A 170 5.53 -14.91 -2.01
CA ALA A 170 6.29 -14.64 -0.80
C ALA A 170 7.63 -15.39 -0.79
N SER A 171 7.62 -16.69 -1.08
CA SER A 171 8.83 -17.50 -1.14
C SER A 171 9.84 -16.97 -2.16
N VAL A 172 9.38 -16.67 -3.38
CA VAL A 172 10.26 -16.19 -4.46
C VAL A 172 10.82 -14.80 -4.13
N LEU A 173 9.98 -13.86 -3.70
CA LEU A 173 10.42 -12.52 -3.33
C LEU A 173 11.34 -12.57 -2.12
N GLY A 174 10.99 -13.33 -1.08
CA GLY A 174 11.78 -13.50 0.12
C GLY A 174 13.20 -13.97 -0.16
N GLY A 175 13.35 -15.00 -1.00
CA GLY A 175 14.68 -15.44 -1.45
C GLY A 175 15.49 -14.31 -2.09
N ARG A 176 14.89 -13.50 -2.96
CA ARG A 176 15.57 -12.36 -3.60
C ARG A 176 15.92 -11.24 -2.64
N LEU A 177 15.06 -10.97 -1.66
CA LEU A 177 15.36 -9.98 -0.61
C LEU A 177 16.55 -10.40 0.25
N LEU A 178 16.67 -11.69 0.57
CA LEU A 178 17.84 -12.24 1.27
C LEU A 178 19.12 -12.10 0.44
N GLU A 179 19.09 -12.45 -0.84
CA GLU A 179 20.24 -12.37 -1.76
C GLU A 179 20.84 -10.95 -1.80
N VAL A 180 20.00 -9.92 -1.75
CA VAL A 180 20.46 -8.51 -1.77
C VAL A 180 20.71 -7.92 -0.38
N GLY A 181 20.66 -8.73 0.66
CA GLY A 181 21.04 -8.35 2.02
C GLY A 181 20.03 -7.45 2.74
N VAL A 182 18.77 -7.44 2.32
CA VAL A 182 17.71 -6.62 2.96
C VAL A 182 17.48 -7.04 4.41
N ALA A 183 17.68 -8.32 4.74
CA ALA A 183 17.55 -8.84 6.11
C ALA A 183 18.51 -8.23 7.15
N ARG A 184 19.42 -7.33 6.74
CA ARG A 184 20.24 -6.52 7.67
C ARG A 184 19.44 -5.43 8.39
N ARG A 185 18.22 -5.18 7.95
CA ARG A 185 17.25 -4.26 8.57
C ARG A 185 15.99 -5.05 8.90
N PRO A 186 15.13 -4.56 9.79
CA PRO A 186 13.83 -5.16 10.02
C PRO A 186 13.02 -5.27 8.72
N VAL A 187 12.57 -6.47 8.41
CA VAL A 187 11.72 -6.75 7.23
C VAL A 187 10.53 -7.56 7.69
N ARG A 188 9.35 -7.21 7.20
CA ARG A 188 8.13 -7.98 7.36
C ARG A 188 7.61 -8.37 5.98
N LEU A 189 7.28 -9.63 5.79
CA LEU A 189 6.68 -10.13 4.56
C LEU A 189 5.30 -10.70 4.87
N LEU A 190 4.28 -10.04 4.35
CA LEU A 190 2.88 -10.32 4.60
C LEU A 190 2.25 -10.95 3.36
N VAL A 191 1.55 -12.06 3.54
CA VAL A 191 0.70 -12.66 2.52
C VAL A 191 -0.74 -12.30 2.81
N LEU A 192 -1.37 -11.50 1.94
CA LEU A 192 -2.80 -11.18 2.06
C LEU A 192 -3.61 -12.11 1.17
N ARG A 193 -4.61 -12.77 1.79
CA ARG A 193 -5.61 -13.57 1.11
C ARG A 193 -6.95 -12.87 1.24
N ASP A 194 -7.84 -13.10 0.30
CA ASP A 194 -9.24 -12.63 0.33
C ASP A 194 -9.45 -11.18 0.82
N TRP A 195 -8.42 -10.34 0.57
CA TRP A 195 -8.35 -8.93 1.00
C TRP A 195 -9.60 -8.10 0.62
N TRP A 196 -10.42 -8.59 -0.31
CA TRP A 196 -11.63 -7.92 -0.78
C TRP A 196 -12.87 -8.22 0.10
N GLU A 197 -12.82 -9.25 0.95
CA GLU A 197 -13.93 -9.70 1.80
C GLU A 197 -13.65 -9.56 3.29
N GLY A 198 -12.37 -9.49 3.69
CA GLY A 198 -11.99 -9.43 5.09
C GLY A 198 -10.50 -9.36 5.31
N LEU A 199 -10.11 -9.54 6.57
CA LEU A 199 -8.72 -9.52 7.00
C LEU A 199 -8.23 -10.96 7.17
N ASP A 200 -7.70 -11.54 6.10
CA ASP A 200 -6.97 -12.82 6.14
C ASP A 200 -5.51 -12.58 5.71
N TYR A 201 -4.60 -12.79 6.62
CA TYR A 201 -3.18 -12.62 6.34
C TYR A 201 -2.29 -13.58 7.14
N GLU A 202 -1.11 -13.81 6.59
CA GLU A 202 -0.04 -14.55 7.24
C GLU A 202 1.25 -13.71 7.18
N GLU A 203 1.96 -13.60 8.28
CA GLU A 203 3.29 -13.02 8.33
C GLU A 203 4.32 -14.14 8.26
N VAL A 204 5.16 -14.10 7.24
CA VAL A 204 6.14 -15.18 6.97
C VAL A 204 7.57 -14.81 7.31
N TRP A 205 7.80 -13.54 7.71
CA TRP A 205 9.08 -13.01 8.26
C TRP A 205 8.77 -11.93 9.28
#